data_8f0c70645dd4ee4a4825b687620ad62f
#
_entry.id   8f0c70645dd4ee4a4825b687620ad62f
#
_cell.length_a   1.000
_cell.length_b   1.000
_cell.length_c   1.000
_cell.angle_alpha   90.00
_cell.angle_beta   90.00
_cell.angle_gamma   90.00
#
_symmetry.space_group_name_H-M   'P 1'
#
loop_
_entity.id
_entity.type
_entity.pdbx_description
1 polymer ?
#
loop_
_entity_poly.entity_id
_entity_poly.type
_entity_poly.pdbx_seq_one_letter_code
_entity_poly.pdbx_strand_id
1 'polypeptide(L)'
;MKSQERAKIAIKKQTTTKILIDILEDKRSLQTKVNPLIDSASKNKVLLHLLRVSNIQGSLREAQELGIKRIIKVVRILSKLLENYDYAFFKLIKPVSYVPADVDLLININQAKRAAHEIIGLGYRVAVKDPYCITLTRGDSIIDMYIHPSLGGVIFINGQKLLEHTCTKEFNGIEVRSLESYAEALVAVSHAIYKERIYTLNDFFTVEEWTSKKTIKLAQELNCKDALKAAINLNRKISLGLLETPHKIPLPLWLAMLMQKFQSDTLTKATSIGILKTLTSKRAGKLLMSKFTRETY
;
A
#
# COMPACT_ATOMS: atom_id res chain seq x y z
N MET A 1 3.08 -22.06 50.33
CA MET A 1 3.15 -20.65 49.94
C MET A 1 3.92 -20.33 48.66
N LYS A 2 4.68 -21.24 48.04
CA LYS A 2 5.45 -21.00 46.81
C LYS A 2 4.72 -21.31 45.49
N SER A 3 3.49 -21.82 45.50
CA SER A 3 2.73 -22.17 44.27
C SER A 3 1.77 -21.08 43.81
N GLN A 4 1.39 -20.14 44.66
CA GLN A 4 0.49 -19.03 44.28
C GLN A 4 1.22 -17.78 43.71
N GLU A 5 2.52 -17.67 43.88
CA GLU A 5 3.32 -16.58 43.32
C GLU A 5 3.69 -16.75 41.83
N ARG A 6 3.63 -18.00 41.34
CA ARG A 6 3.91 -18.28 39.90
C ARG A 6 2.70 -18.03 38.96
N ALA A 7 1.51 -17.80 39.48
CA ALA A 7 0.31 -17.52 38.70
C ALA A 7 0.07 -16.02 38.40
N LYS A 8 0.91 -15.13 38.90
CA LYS A 8 1.00 -13.74 38.38
C LYS A 8 1.88 -13.69 37.14
N ILE A 9 1.61 -14.56 36.16
CA ILE A 9 2.05 -14.31 34.80
C ILE A 9 1.37 -13.01 34.39
N ALA A 10 2.20 -11.98 34.26
CA ALA A 10 1.83 -10.65 33.85
C ALA A 10 0.78 -10.75 32.74
N ILE A 11 -0.43 -10.27 32.99
CA ILE A 11 -1.41 -9.95 31.96
C ILE A 11 -0.69 -8.93 31.08
N LYS A 12 -0.05 -9.41 30.04
CA LYS A 12 0.70 -8.59 29.08
C LYS A 12 -0.34 -7.65 28.49
N LYS A 13 -0.27 -6.38 28.87
CA LYS A 13 -1.22 -5.37 28.41
C LYS A 13 -1.29 -5.49 26.88
N GLN A 14 -2.43 -5.90 26.39
CA GLN A 14 -2.62 -6.15 24.96
C GLN A 14 -2.34 -4.85 24.20
N THR A 15 -1.56 -4.91 23.13
CA THR A 15 -1.20 -3.74 22.33
C THR A 15 -2.42 -3.19 21.60
N THR A 16 -2.45 -1.88 21.31
CA THR A 16 -3.53 -1.23 20.55
C THR A 16 -3.73 -1.90 19.18
N THR A 17 -2.64 -2.25 18.52
CA THR A 17 -2.64 -2.98 17.26
C THR A 17 -3.34 -4.33 17.39
N LYS A 18 -3.04 -5.11 18.44
CA LYS A 18 -3.67 -6.43 18.63
C LYS A 18 -5.17 -6.31 18.92
N ILE A 19 -5.57 -5.31 19.70
CA ILE A 19 -6.99 -5.01 19.94
C ILE A 19 -7.70 -4.67 18.63
N LEU A 20 -7.10 -3.84 17.78
CA LEU A 20 -7.65 -3.52 16.46
C LEU A 20 -7.79 -4.75 15.59
N ILE A 21 -6.77 -5.59 15.49
CA ILE A 21 -6.84 -6.83 14.69
C ILE A 21 -8.00 -7.69 15.18
N ASP A 22 -8.13 -7.93 16.49
CA ASP A 22 -9.18 -8.76 17.04
C ASP A 22 -10.61 -8.20 16.75
N ILE A 23 -10.76 -6.88 16.70
CA ILE A 23 -12.03 -6.24 16.32
C ILE A 23 -12.26 -6.35 14.80
N LEU A 24 -11.25 -6.09 13.98
CA LEU A 24 -11.36 -6.11 12.52
C LEU A 24 -11.62 -7.51 11.98
N GLU A 25 -11.19 -8.55 12.71
CA GLU A 25 -11.47 -9.96 12.41
C GLU A 25 -12.75 -10.49 13.08
N ASP A 26 -13.57 -9.61 13.65
CA ASP A 26 -14.82 -9.96 14.37
C ASP A 26 -14.64 -10.94 15.54
N LYS A 27 -13.43 -11.00 16.10
CA LYS A 27 -13.09 -11.84 17.26
C LYS A 27 -13.44 -11.18 18.60
N ARG A 28 -13.76 -9.89 18.60
CA ARG A 28 -14.02 -9.10 19.78
C ARG A 28 -15.01 -7.98 19.53
N SER A 29 -16.03 -7.87 20.37
CA SER A 29 -16.92 -6.70 20.36
C SER A 29 -16.24 -5.44 20.92
N LEU A 30 -16.66 -4.29 20.41
CA LEU A 30 -16.12 -2.99 20.83
C LEU A 30 -16.60 -2.63 22.25
N GLN A 31 -15.82 -2.96 23.26
CA GLN A 31 -16.12 -2.67 24.67
C GLN A 31 -15.23 -1.56 25.27
N THR A 32 -14.32 -0.99 24.47
CA THR A 32 -13.29 -0.03 24.89
C THR A 32 -13.57 1.40 24.40
N LYS A 33 -12.90 2.39 25.01
CA LYS A 33 -12.94 3.77 24.54
C LYS A 33 -12.56 3.84 23.05
N VAL A 34 -13.47 4.34 22.22
CA VAL A 34 -13.38 4.31 20.75
C VAL A 34 -12.28 5.23 20.20
N ASN A 35 -12.07 6.40 20.83
CA ASN A 35 -11.18 7.44 20.29
C ASN A 35 -9.73 7.00 20.03
N PRO A 36 -9.03 6.28 20.93
CA PRO A 36 -7.67 5.81 20.65
C PRO A 36 -7.61 4.81 19.50
N LEU A 37 -8.67 4.02 19.31
CA LEU A 37 -8.78 3.05 18.21
C LEU A 37 -9.03 3.74 16.88
N ILE A 38 -9.80 4.82 16.83
CA ILE A 38 -10.07 5.62 15.63
C ILE A 38 -8.77 6.23 15.11
N ASP A 39 -7.96 6.88 15.96
CA ASP A 39 -6.67 7.45 15.54
C ASP A 39 -5.73 6.37 15.02
N SER A 40 -5.60 5.26 15.76
CA SER A 40 -4.77 4.14 15.33
C SER A 40 -5.27 3.52 14.01
N ALA A 41 -6.57 3.32 13.84
CA ALA A 41 -7.16 2.80 12.62
C ALA A 41 -6.96 3.73 11.42
N SER A 42 -7.04 5.05 11.64
CA SER A 42 -6.77 6.06 10.63
C SER A 42 -5.31 5.99 10.15
N LYS A 43 -4.36 6.00 11.08
CA LYS A 43 -2.92 5.88 10.78
C LYS A 43 -2.57 4.57 10.09
N ASN A 44 -3.32 3.52 10.36
CA ASN A 44 -3.16 2.18 9.79
C ASN A 44 -3.96 1.93 8.51
N LYS A 45 -4.67 2.94 7.98
CA LYS A 45 -5.50 2.84 6.76
C LYS A 45 -6.61 1.79 6.83
N VAL A 46 -7.14 1.54 8.01
CA VAL A 46 -8.23 0.58 8.25
C VAL A 46 -9.47 1.24 8.91
N LEU A 47 -9.52 2.58 8.91
CA LEU A 47 -10.58 3.32 9.59
C LEU A 47 -11.98 2.98 9.04
N LEU A 48 -12.15 2.97 7.72
CA LEU A 48 -13.44 2.64 7.12
C LEU A 48 -13.88 1.22 7.51
N HIS A 49 -12.94 0.27 7.54
CA HIS A 49 -13.24 -1.10 7.95
C HIS A 49 -13.69 -1.15 9.42
N LEU A 50 -12.94 -0.51 10.33
CA LEU A 50 -13.32 -0.41 11.74
C LEU A 50 -14.73 0.16 11.91
N LEU A 51 -15.04 1.27 11.24
CA LEU A 51 -16.36 1.91 11.33
C LEU A 51 -17.48 1.01 10.81
N ARG A 52 -17.19 0.18 9.78
CA ARG A 52 -18.15 -0.78 9.21
C ARG A 52 -18.39 -1.96 10.14
N VAL A 53 -17.36 -2.67 10.55
CA VAL A 53 -17.49 -3.88 11.39
C VAL A 53 -18.04 -3.57 12.77
N SER A 54 -17.71 -2.38 13.32
CA SER A 54 -18.19 -1.93 14.62
C SER A 54 -19.54 -1.20 14.56
N ASN A 55 -20.15 -1.09 13.37
CA ASN A 55 -21.42 -0.37 13.12
C ASN A 55 -21.44 1.07 13.70
N ILE A 56 -20.30 1.75 13.68
CA ILE A 56 -20.19 3.14 14.14
C ILE A 56 -20.77 4.05 13.06
N GLN A 57 -21.75 4.89 13.43
CA GLN A 57 -22.41 5.86 12.57
C GLN A 57 -21.95 7.28 12.86
N GLY A 58 -22.36 8.25 12.03
CA GLY A 58 -22.10 9.68 12.21
C GLY A 58 -21.13 10.26 11.18
N SER A 59 -20.79 11.53 11.35
CA SER A 59 -20.07 12.34 10.35
C SER A 59 -18.74 11.73 9.89
N LEU A 60 -18.01 11.06 10.79
CA LEU A 60 -16.75 10.39 10.44
C LEU A 60 -16.98 9.23 9.44
N ARG A 61 -18.01 8.42 9.68
CA ARG A 61 -18.41 7.33 8.78
C ARG A 61 -18.85 7.87 7.43
N GLU A 62 -19.70 8.91 7.45
CA GLU A 62 -20.20 9.57 6.24
C GLU A 62 -19.08 10.14 5.39
N ALA A 63 -18.07 10.78 6.04
CA ALA A 63 -16.89 11.30 5.35
C ALA A 63 -16.08 10.18 4.65
N GLN A 64 -15.90 9.02 5.31
CA GLN A 64 -15.20 7.87 4.71
C GLN A 64 -16.01 7.28 3.55
N GLU A 65 -17.33 7.11 3.70
CA GLU A 65 -18.20 6.60 2.63
C GLU A 65 -18.27 7.57 1.44
N LEU A 66 -18.24 8.88 1.69
CA LEU A 66 -18.15 9.88 0.63
C LEU A 66 -16.79 9.81 -0.09
N GLY A 67 -15.71 9.59 0.66
CA GLY A 67 -14.37 9.38 0.10
C GLY A 67 -14.34 8.21 -0.87
N ILE A 68 -14.85 7.04 -0.46
CA ILE A 68 -14.86 5.86 -1.35
C ILE A 68 -15.78 6.07 -2.57
N LYS A 69 -16.91 6.76 -2.43
CA LYS A 69 -17.80 7.11 -3.57
C LYS A 69 -17.08 7.97 -4.62
N ARG A 70 -16.21 8.90 -4.19
CA ARG A 70 -15.37 9.69 -5.13
C ARG A 70 -14.41 8.81 -5.91
N ILE A 71 -13.73 7.89 -5.23
CA ILE A 71 -12.82 6.93 -5.88
C ILE A 71 -13.56 6.06 -6.89
N ILE A 72 -14.72 5.50 -6.51
CA ILE A 72 -15.56 4.69 -7.41
C ILE A 72 -15.90 5.46 -8.69
N LYS A 73 -16.26 6.74 -8.57
CA LYS A 73 -16.57 7.59 -9.74
C LYS A 73 -15.36 7.73 -10.69
N VAL A 74 -14.17 7.97 -10.14
CA VAL A 74 -12.94 8.10 -10.93
C VAL A 74 -12.59 6.77 -11.59
N VAL A 75 -12.61 5.68 -10.84
CA VAL A 75 -12.31 4.32 -11.33
C VAL A 75 -13.26 3.93 -12.47
N ARG A 76 -14.57 4.20 -12.32
CA ARG A 76 -15.57 3.91 -13.38
C ARG A 76 -15.26 4.67 -14.67
N ILE A 77 -14.89 5.94 -14.58
CA ILE A 77 -14.52 6.74 -15.75
C ILE A 77 -13.25 6.18 -16.41
N LEU A 78 -12.24 5.88 -15.61
CA LEU A 78 -10.97 5.34 -16.11
C LEU A 78 -11.13 3.93 -16.71
N SER A 79 -11.91 3.05 -16.10
CA SER A 79 -12.17 1.71 -16.64
C SER A 79 -12.76 1.78 -18.05
N LYS A 80 -13.71 2.69 -18.27
CA LYS A 80 -14.32 2.90 -19.59
C LYS A 80 -13.33 3.53 -20.58
N LEU A 81 -12.58 4.54 -20.15
CA LEU A 81 -11.60 5.24 -21.01
C LEU A 81 -10.50 4.29 -21.49
N LEU A 82 -10.06 3.39 -20.61
CA LEU A 82 -8.89 2.54 -20.82
C LEU A 82 -9.26 1.11 -21.25
N GLU A 83 -10.50 0.86 -21.65
CA GLU A 83 -10.98 -0.48 -22.03
C GLU A 83 -10.09 -1.18 -23.07
N ASN A 84 -9.55 -0.43 -24.04
CA ASN A 84 -8.68 -0.93 -25.10
C ASN A 84 -7.18 -0.79 -24.79
N TYR A 85 -6.82 -0.56 -23.52
CA TYR A 85 -5.44 -0.44 -23.09
C TYR A 85 -5.01 -1.68 -22.29
N ASP A 86 -3.72 -1.95 -22.31
CA ASP A 86 -3.12 -2.90 -21.39
C ASP A 86 -2.74 -2.18 -20.10
N TYR A 87 -3.60 -2.30 -19.09
CA TYR A 87 -3.47 -1.61 -17.81
C TYR A 87 -3.98 -2.49 -16.66
N ALA A 88 -3.71 -2.06 -15.44
CA ALA A 88 -4.35 -2.59 -14.23
C ALA A 88 -4.45 -1.50 -13.16
N PHE A 89 -5.57 -1.44 -12.46
CA PHE A 89 -5.58 -0.79 -11.15
C PHE A 89 -4.80 -1.65 -10.16
N PHE A 90 -4.05 -1.02 -9.29
CA PHE A 90 -3.34 -1.71 -8.22
C PHE A 90 -3.40 -0.92 -6.92
N LYS A 91 -3.23 -1.58 -5.79
CA LYS A 91 -3.49 -1.03 -4.46
C LYS A 91 -4.93 -0.53 -4.22
N LEU A 92 -5.83 -0.70 -5.18
CA LEU A 92 -7.21 -0.24 -5.13
C LEU A 92 -8.10 -1.17 -4.29
N ILE A 93 -7.99 -2.47 -4.51
CA ILE A 93 -8.76 -3.50 -3.80
C ILE A 93 -7.85 -4.08 -2.71
N LYS A 94 -8.41 -4.25 -1.51
CA LYS A 94 -7.73 -4.80 -0.34
C LYS A 94 -8.66 -5.72 0.43
N PRO A 95 -8.15 -6.65 1.25
CA PRO A 95 -8.99 -7.49 2.12
C PRO A 95 -9.84 -6.68 3.09
N VAL A 96 -9.34 -5.53 3.52
CA VAL A 96 -10.03 -4.62 4.44
C VAL A 96 -10.53 -3.39 3.71
N SER A 97 -11.72 -2.90 4.08
CA SER A 97 -12.27 -1.68 3.50
C SER A 97 -11.43 -0.46 3.89
N TYR A 98 -11.01 0.31 2.91
CA TYR A 98 -10.29 1.57 3.14
C TYR A 98 -10.63 2.61 2.08
N VAL A 99 -10.25 3.85 2.30
CA VAL A 99 -10.40 4.92 1.31
C VAL A 99 -9.02 5.22 0.74
N PRO A 100 -8.75 4.89 -0.54
CA PRO A 100 -7.52 5.31 -1.21
C PRO A 100 -7.41 6.84 -1.28
N ALA A 101 -6.21 7.37 -1.12
CA ALA A 101 -5.94 8.80 -1.31
C ALA A 101 -5.87 9.18 -2.79
N ASP A 102 -5.45 8.24 -3.61
CA ASP A 102 -5.21 8.32 -5.04
C ASP A 102 -5.71 7.06 -5.75
N VAL A 103 -5.80 7.12 -7.07
CA VAL A 103 -6.06 5.95 -7.92
C VAL A 103 -4.74 5.58 -8.59
N ASP A 104 -4.15 4.47 -8.15
CA ASP A 104 -2.94 3.93 -8.73
C ASP A 104 -3.27 3.10 -9.99
N LEU A 105 -2.72 3.50 -11.12
CA LEU A 105 -2.89 2.87 -12.43
C LEU A 105 -1.54 2.41 -12.96
N LEU A 106 -1.41 1.14 -13.23
CA LEU A 106 -0.28 0.55 -13.95
C LEU A 106 -0.64 0.46 -15.44
N ILE A 107 0.26 0.85 -16.33
CA ILE A 107 -0.01 0.88 -17.77
C ILE A 107 1.19 0.38 -18.58
N ASN A 108 0.91 -0.24 -19.71
CA ASN A 108 1.92 -0.67 -20.68
C ASN A 108 2.71 0.55 -21.17
N ILE A 109 4.03 0.45 -21.17
CA ILE A 109 4.96 1.52 -21.54
C ILE A 109 4.66 2.12 -22.94
N ASN A 110 4.31 1.27 -23.91
CA ASN A 110 4.03 1.69 -25.28
C ASN A 110 2.73 2.50 -25.40
N GLN A 111 1.83 2.36 -24.43
CA GLN A 111 0.51 3.00 -24.41
C GLN A 111 0.44 4.18 -23.45
N ALA A 112 1.41 4.33 -22.55
CA ALA A 112 1.39 5.29 -21.45
C ALA A 112 1.19 6.75 -21.91
N LYS A 113 1.88 7.17 -22.99
CA LYS A 113 1.77 8.52 -23.52
C LYS A 113 0.36 8.81 -24.02
N ARG A 114 -0.25 7.88 -24.78
CA ARG A 114 -1.59 8.02 -25.32
C ARG A 114 -2.63 8.04 -24.20
N ALA A 115 -2.55 7.12 -23.24
CA ALA A 115 -3.42 7.08 -22.07
C ALA A 115 -3.35 8.38 -21.24
N ALA A 116 -2.15 8.92 -21.01
CA ALA A 116 -1.98 10.21 -20.33
C ALA A 116 -2.70 11.35 -21.07
N HIS A 117 -2.61 11.43 -22.41
CA HIS A 117 -3.30 12.43 -23.20
C HIS A 117 -4.82 12.30 -23.09
N GLU A 118 -5.35 11.09 -23.12
CA GLU A 118 -6.80 10.87 -22.97
C GLU A 118 -7.31 11.29 -21.57
N ILE A 119 -6.54 10.98 -20.50
CA ILE A 119 -6.87 11.41 -19.14
C ILE A 119 -6.79 12.94 -19.02
N ILE A 120 -5.81 13.59 -19.64
CA ILE A 120 -5.72 15.06 -19.72
C ILE A 120 -6.92 15.64 -20.46
N GLY A 121 -7.39 14.98 -21.53
CA GLY A 121 -8.61 15.35 -22.25
C GLY A 121 -9.87 15.35 -21.39
N LEU A 122 -9.90 14.60 -20.28
CA LEU A 122 -10.96 14.67 -19.26
C LEU A 122 -10.83 15.86 -18.29
N GLY A 123 -9.87 16.77 -18.52
CA GLY A 123 -9.62 17.94 -17.69
C GLY A 123 -8.66 17.73 -16.54
N TYR A 124 -7.93 16.60 -16.49
CA TYR A 124 -6.84 16.42 -15.54
C TYR A 124 -5.61 17.22 -15.96
N ARG A 125 -4.82 17.67 -14.99
CA ARG A 125 -3.56 18.39 -15.19
C ARG A 125 -2.40 17.59 -14.63
N VAL A 126 -1.24 17.65 -15.28
CA VAL A 126 -0.02 17.02 -14.77
C VAL A 126 0.47 17.82 -13.56
N ALA A 127 0.38 17.22 -12.38
CA ALA A 127 0.91 17.80 -11.14
C ALA A 127 2.38 17.42 -10.92
N VAL A 128 2.73 16.17 -11.28
CA VAL A 128 4.08 15.63 -11.12
C VAL A 128 4.42 14.76 -12.32
N LYS A 129 5.67 14.86 -12.80
CA LYS A 129 6.23 13.99 -13.83
C LYS A 129 7.56 13.43 -13.34
N ASP A 130 7.55 12.16 -13.00
CA ASP A 130 8.76 11.38 -12.71
C ASP A 130 9.04 10.43 -13.89
N PRO A 131 10.23 9.84 -14.01
CA PRO A 131 10.58 9.00 -15.17
C PRO A 131 9.62 7.84 -15.44
N TYR A 132 9.04 7.26 -14.38
CA TYR A 132 8.17 6.06 -14.46
C TYR A 132 6.80 6.25 -13.83
N CYS A 133 6.43 7.49 -13.47
CA CYS A 133 5.16 7.82 -12.88
C CYS A 133 4.75 9.24 -13.27
N ILE A 134 3.46 9.41 -13.60
CA ILE A 134 2.86 10.74 -13.83
C ILE A 134 1.70 10.86 -12.84
N THR A 135 1.73 11.89 -11.99
CA THR A 135 0.61 12.26 -11.14
C THR A 135 -0.27 13.27 -11.86
N LEU A 136 -1.53 12.93 -12.04
CA LEU A 136 -2.56 13.72 -12.68
C LEU A 136 -3.60 14.14 -11.65
N THR A 137 -4.03 15.40 -11.66
CA THR A 137 -4.99 15.94 -10.68
C THR A 137 -6.14 16.68 -11.33
N ARG A 138 -7.36 16.55 -10.76
CA ARG A 138 -8.53 17.34 -11.10
C ARG A 138 -9.41 17.54 -9.85
N GLY A 139 -9.44 18.77 -9.30
CA GLY A 139 -10.02 19.00 -7.98
C GLY A 139 -9.35 18.13 -6.93
N ASP A 140 -10.15 17.39 -6.15
CA ASP A 140 -9.67 16.48 -5.12
C ASP A 140 -9.27 15.07 -5.66
N SER A 141 -9.38 14.86 -6.97
CA SER A 141 -9.05 13.56 -7.57
C SER A 141 -7.59 13.51 -7.97
N ILE A 142 -6.90 12.46 -7.55
CA ILE A 142 -5.50 12.20 -7.87
C ILE A 142 -5.41 10.85 -8.57
N ILE A 143 -4.70 10.80 -9.69
CA ILE A 143 -4.37 9.58 -10.43
C ILE A 143 -2.86 9.50 -10.52
N ASP A 144 -2.30 8.43 -10.00
CA ASP A 144 -0.89 8.09 -10.19
C ASP A 144 -0.77 7.01 -11.26
N MET A 145 -0.33 7.41 -12.45
CA MET A 145 -0.14 6.50 -13.58
C MET A 145 1.31 6.05 -13.66
N TYR A 146 1.55 4.77 -13.45
CA TYR A 146 2.85 4.12 -13.40
C TYR A 146 3.14 3.29 -14.64
N ILE A 147 4.36 3.40 -15.15
CA ILE A 147 4.97 2.39 -16.03
C ILE A 147 5.64 1.32 -15.16
N HIS A 148 6.32 1.78 -14.11
CA HIS A 148 6.94 0.95 -13.08
C HIS A 148 6.75 1.59 -11.71
N PRO A 149 6.37 0.84 -10.67
CA PRO A 149 6.46 1.33 -9.30
C PRO A 149 7.89 1.72 -8.95
N SER A 150 8.08 2.99 -8.59
CA SER A 150 9.40 3.60 -8.42
C SER A 150 9.44 4.58 -7.25
N LEU A 151 10.63 4.91 -6.79
CA LEU A 151 10.93 5.94 -5.79
C LEU A 151 12.05 6.84 -6.33
N GLY A 152 11.74 8.11 -6.59
CA GLY A 152 12.75 9.06 -7.08
C GLY A 152 13.41 8.63 -8.39
N GLY A 153 12.68 7.95 -9.27
CA GLY A 153 13.18 7.43 -10.54
C GLY A 153 13.89 6.08 -10.44
N VAL A 154 13.95 5.45 -9.26
CA VAL A 154 14.48 4.10 -9.08
C VAL A 154 13.34 3.11 -9.07
N ILE A 155 13.36 2.17 -9.98
CA ILE A 155 12.37 1.10 -10.07
C ILE A 155 12.66 0.07 -8.98
N PHE A 156 11.67 -0.23 -8.14
CA PHE A 156 11.79 -1.28 -7.12
C PHE A 156 10.98 -2.55 -7.46
N ILE A 157 10.11 -2.48 -8.47
CA ILE A 157 9.40 -3.64 -9.01
C ILE A 157 9.07 -3.42 -10.49
N ASN A 158 9.24 -4.45 -11.33
CA ASN A 158 8.98 -4.35 -12.75
C ASN A 158 7.47 -4.32 -13.03
N GLY A 159 6.94 -3.14 -13.39
CA GLY A 159 5.52 -2.95 -13.67
C GLY A 159 5.05 -3.68 -14.93
N GLN A 160 5.89 -3.81 -15.95
CA GLN A 160 5.49 -4.51 -17.18
C GLN A 160 5.29 -6.01 -16.94
N LYS A 161 6.12 -6.62 -16.09
CA LYS A 161 5.90 -7.99 -15.66
C LYS A 161 4.67 -8.13 -14.72
N LEU A 162 4.36 -7.12 -13.91
CA LEU A 162 3.13 -7.15 -13.11
C LEU A 162 1.87 -7.16 -13.99
N LEU A 163 1.87 -6.53 -15.16
CA LEU A 163 0.74 -6.55 -16.10
C LEU A 163 0.42 -7.96 -16.65
N GLU A 164 1.37 -8.88 -16.60
CA GLU A 164 1.14 -10.29 -16.94
C GLU A 164 0.27 -11.03 -15.89
N HIS A 165 0.06 -10.42 -14.71
CA HIS A 165 -0.66 -10.99 -13.56
C HIS A 165 -1.92 -10.19 -13.25
N THR A 166 -2.77 -9.98 -14.26
CA THR A 166 -4.01 -9.21 -14.16
C THR A 166 -5.24 -10.12 -14.20
N CYS A 167 -6.31 -9.66 -13.55
CA CYS A 167 -7.63 -10.30 -13.60
C CYS A 167 -8.73 -9.25 -13.47
N THR A 168 -9.94 -9.62 -13.83
CA THR A 168 -11.14 -8.83 -13.52
C THR A 168 -11.56 -9.07 -12.08
N LYS A 169 -11.81 -8.00 -11.34
CA LYS A 169 -12.30 -8.01 -9.96
C LYS A 169 -13.47 -7.06 -9.80
N GLU A 170 -14.31 -7.33 -8.83
CA GLU A 170 -15.33 -6.38 -8.41
C GLU A 170 -14.76 -5.35 -7.43
N PHE A 171 -15.05 -4.08 -7.67
CA PHE A 171 -14.76 -2.97 -6.78
C PHE A 171 -16.02 -2.16 -6.53
N ASN A 172 -16.69 -2.38 -5.38
CA ASN A 172 -17.91 -1.66 -4.99
C ASN A 172 -18.98 -1.62 -6.10
N GLY A 173 -19.31 -2.76 -6.67
CA GLY A 173 -20.35 -2.93 -7.70
C GLY A 173 -19.93 -2.56 -9.12
N ILE A 174 -18.63 -2.38 -9.38
CA ILE A 174 -18.11 -2.22 -10.75
C ILE A 174 -17.00 -3.24 -11.01
N GLU A 175 -17.00 -3.81 -12.21
CA GLU A 175 -15.89 -4.64 -12.67
C GLU A 175 -14.71 -3.78 -13.09
N VAL A 176 -13.52 -4.15 -12.62
CA VAL A 176 -12.27 -3.45 -12.91
C VAL A 176 -11.15 -4.44 -13.25
N ARG A 177 -10.29 -4.07 -14.17
CA ARG A 177 -9.05 -4.80 -14.42
C ARG A 177 -8.04 -4.44 -13.33
N SER A 178 -7.64 -5.40 -12.54
CA SER A 178 -6.72 -5.23 -11.40
C SER A 178 -5.66 -6.33 -11.39
N LEU A 179 -4.66 -6.21 -10.54
CA LEU A 179 -3.69 -7.28 -10.33
C LEU A 179 -4.36 -8.45 -9.59
N GLU A 180 -3.92 -9.68 -9.87
CA GLU A 180 -4.28 -10.85 -9.06
C GLU A 180 -3.86 -10.64 -7.58
N SER A 181 -4.58 -11.25 -6.63
CA SER A 181 -4.36 -11.00 -5.20
C SER A 181 -2.93 -11.31 -4.75
N TYR A 182 -2.32 -12.38 -5.29
CA TYR A 182 -0.94 -12.72 -4.97
C TYR A 182 0.09 -11.68 -5.49
N ALA A 183 -0.20 -11.03 -6.63
CA ALA A 183 0.63 -9.96 -7.16
C ALA A 183 0.44 -8.65 -6.36
N GLU A 184 -0.81 -8.35 -5.98
CA GLU A 184 -1.14 -7.24 -5.06
C GLU A 184 -0.43 -7.37 -3.70
N ALA A 185 -0.34 -8.59 -3.13
CA ALA A 185 0.43 -8.82 -1.90
C ALA A 185 1.90 -8.43 -2.08
N LEU A 186 2.51 -8.80 -3.21
CA LEU A 186 3.89 -8.44 -3.49
C LEU A 186 4.09 -6.94 -3.71
N VAL A 187 3.11 -6.29 -4.38
CA VAL A 187 3.13 -4.82 -4.54
C VAL A 187 3.03 -4.12 -3.20
N ALA A 188 2.10 -4.55 -2.31
CA ALA A 188 1.95 -3.98 -0.97
C ALA A 188 3.26 -4.10 -0.17
N VAL A 189 3.87 -5.28 -0.17
CA VAL A 189 5.17 -5.52 0.46
C VAL A 189 6.25 -4.60 -0.09
N SER A 190 6.41 -4.58 -1.41
CA SER A 190 7.46 -3.79 -2.06
C SER A 190 7.28 -2.29 -1.82
N HIS A 191 6.02 -1.83 -1.83
CA HIS A 191 5.68 -0.44 -1.54
C HIS A 191 5.98 -0.07 -0.08
N ALA A 192 5.50 -0.86 0.88
CA ALA A 192 5.73 -0.60 2.31
C ALA A 192 7.22 -0.62 2.67
N ILE A 193 7.96 -1.60 2.15
CA ILE A 193 9.37 -1.82 2.49
C ILE A 193 10.28 -0.86 1.73
N TYR A 194 10.26 -0.87 0.39
CA TYR A 194 11.23 -0.11 -0.40
C TYR A 194 10.88 1.37 -0.52
N LYS A 195 9.58 1.69 -0.72
CA LYS A 195 9.17 3.07 -0.97
C LYS A 195 8.84 3.83 0.31
N GLU A 196 8.02 3.25 1.20
CA GLU A 196 7.45 4.00 2.31
C GLU A 196 8.25 3.86 3.61
N ARG A 197 8.95 2.76 3.82
CA ARG A 197 9.65 2.45 5.08
C ARG A 197 8.69 2.36 6.28
N ILE A 198 7.40 2.16 6.02
CA ILE A 198 6.34 2.07 7.02
C ILE A 198 5.45 0.87 6.67
N TYR A 199 5.10 0.08 7.68
CA TYR A 199 4.23 -1.09 7.57
C TYR A 199 2.97 -0.87 8.39
N THR A 200 1.81 -0.89 7.75
CA THR A 200 0.51 -0.60 8.34
C THR A 200 -0.32 -1.87 8.53
N LEU A 201 -1.47 -1.78 9.24
CA LEU A 201 -2.43 -2.89 9.29
C LEU A 201 -3.06 -3.20 7.94
N ASN A 202 -3.20 -2.22 7.05
CA ASN A 202 -3.66 -2.47 5.69
C ASN A 202 -2.68 -3.39 4.94
N ASP A 203 -1.37 -3.19 5.11
CA ASP A 203 -0.34 -4.07 4.55
C ASP A 203 -0.36 -5.43 5.24
N PHE A 204 -0.51 -5.46 6.57
CA PHE A 204 -0.62 -6.68 7.36
C PHE A 204 -1.72 -7.61 6.82
N PHE A 205 -2.96 -7.12 6.70
CA PHE A 205 -4.07 -7.91 6.19
C PHE A 205 -3.87 -8.33 4.73
N THR A 206 -3.32 -7.42 3.90
CA THR A 206 -3.03 -7.74 2.49
C THR A 206 -2.03 -8.91 2.37
N VAL A 207 -0.98 -8.90 3.19
CA VAL A 207 0.05 -9.95 3.19
C VAL A 207 -0.48 -11.23 3.82
N GLU A 208 -1.21 -11.14 4.92
CA GLU A 208 -1.76 -12.30 5.64
C GLU A 208 -2.72 -13.09 4.76
N GLU A 209 -3.64 -12.42 4.08
CA GLU A 209 -4.69 -13.08 3.33
C GLU A 209 -4.28 -13.48 1.90
N TRP A 210 -3.39 -12.71 1.28
CA TRP A 210 -3.11 -12.89 -0.14
C TRP A 210 -1.74 -13.48 -0.47
N THR A 211 -0.89 -13.71 0.53
CA THR A 211 0.39 -14.40 0.29
C THR A 211 0.16 -15.89 0.04
N SER A 212 0.72 -16.38 -1.05
CA SER A 212 0.60 -17.75 -1.52
C SER A 212 1.91 -18.26 -2.11
N LYS A 213 1.93 -19.52 -2.55
CA LYS A 213 3.06 -20.08 -3.31
C LYS A 213 3.33 -19.28 -4.59
N LYS A 214 2.27 -18.74 -5.23
CA LYS A 214 2.41 -17.86 -6.41
C LYS A 214 3.11 -16.54 -6.05
N THR A 215 2.80 -15.93 -4.88
CA THR A 215 3.49 -14.74 -4.38
C THR A 215 4.98 -14.99 -4.20
N ILE A 216 5.36 -16.13 -3.64
CA ILE A 216 6.77 -16.49 -3.41
C ILE A 216 7.50 -16.64 -4.74
N LYS A 217 6.89 -17.31 -5.72
CA LYS A 217 7.45 -17.48 -7.07
C LYS A 217 7.65 -16.12 -7.75
N LEU A 218 6.63 -15.27 -7.74
CA LEU A 218 6.69 -13.93 -8.32
C LEU A 218 7.72 -13.04 -7.61
N ALA A 219 7.85 -13.17 -6.28
CA ALA A 219 8.87 -12.45 -5.51
C ALA A 219 10.31 -12.86 -5.89
N GLN A 220 10.51 -14.13 -6.26
CA GLN A 220 11.80 -14.60 -6.79
C GLN A 220 12.07 -14.00 -8.17
N GLU A 221 11.08 -14.05 -9.06
CA GLU A 221 11.17 -13.54 -10.42
C GLU A 221 11.44 -12.02 -10.47
N LEU A 222 10.79 -11.26 -9.58
CA LEU A 222 10.90 -9.80 -9.49
C LEU A 222 11.97 -9.31 -8.49
N ASN A 223 12.81 -10.22 -7.97
CA ASN A 223 13.87 -9.92 -6.99
C ASN A 223 13.35 -9.17 -5.74
N CYS A 224 12.15 -9.53 -5.25
CA CYS A 224 11.50 -8.97 -4.06
C CYS A 224 11.44 -9.96 -2.87
N LYS A 225 12.20 -11.06 -2.94
CA LYS A 225 12.17 -12.15 -1.95
C LYS A 225 12.48 -11.67 -0.53
N ASP A 226 13.46 -10.79 -0.37
CA ASP A 226 13.88 -10.32 0.95
C ASP A 226 12.85 -9.38 1.58
N ALA A 227 12.21 -8.52 0.77
CA ALA A 227 11.08 -7.73 1.22
C ALA A 227 9.89 -8.60 1.65
N LEU A 228 9.55 -9.64 0.88
CA LEU A 228 8.48 -10.58 1.25
C LEU A 228 8.79 -11.31 2.56
N LYS A 229 10.02 -11.80 2.74
CA LYS A 229 10.44 -12.43 4.01
C LYS A 229 10.34 -11.46 5.18
N ALA A 230 10.77 -10.21 4.99
CA ALA A 230 10.66 -9.18 6.02
C ALA A 230 9.20 -8.91 6.39
N ALA A 231 8.31 -8.78 5.43
CA ALA A 231 6.88 -8.58 5.66
C ALA A 231 6.23 -9.75 6.40
N ILE A 232 6.51 -10.99 6.01
CA ILE A 232 6.03 -12.20 6.71
C ILE A 232 6.51 -12.22 8.17
N ASN A 233 7.76 -11.84 8.42
CA ASN A 233 8.28 -11.76 9.79
C ASN A 233 7.62 -10.63 10.61
N LEU A 234 7.34 -9.48 9.97
CA LEU A 234 6.56 -8.40 10.59
C LEU A 234 5.16 -8.89 10.95
N ASN A 235 4.45 -9.55 10.04
CA ASN A 235 3.12 -10.12 10.29
C ASN A 235 3.14 -11.04 11.52
N ARG A 236 4.09 -11.98 11.57
CA ARG A 236 4.23 -12.86 12.73
C ARG A 236 4.39 -12.10 14.05
N LYS A 237 5.24 -11.07 14.08
CA LYS A 237 5.46 -10.26 15.30
C LYS A 237 4.21 -9.45 15.67
N ILE A 238 3.50 -8.90 14.68
CA ILE A 238 2.26 -8.14 14.88
C ILE A 238 1.17 -9.07 15.43
N SER A 239 0.95 -10.24 14.82
CA SER A 239 -0.03 -11.23 15.28
C SER A 239 0.21 -11.68 16.73
N LEU A 240 1.48 -11.79 17.15
CA LEU A 240 1.88 -12.12 18.51
C LEU A 240 1.77 -10.91 19.49
N GLY A 241 1.36 -9.73 19.03
CA GLY A 241 1.32 -8.51 19.82
C GLY A 241 2.69 -8.02 20.30
N LEU A 242 3.76 -8.37 19.58
CA LEU A 242 5.14 -7.96 19.86
C LEU A 242 5.53 -6.66 19.16
N LEU A 243 4.68 -6.18 18.24
CA LEU A 243 4.95 -5.02 17.42
C LEU A 243 3.68 -4.17 17.27
N GLU A 244 3.81 -2.88 17.44
CA GLU A 244 2.76 -1.88 17.14
C GLU A 244 2.85 -1.39 15.69
N THR A 245 1.70 -1.03 15.14
CA THR A 245 1.57 -0.43 13.81
C THR A 245 0.89 0.96 13.88
N PRO A 246 1.19 1.88 12.95
CA PRO A 246 2.15 1.77 11.85
C PRO A 246 3.57 1.53 12.35
N HIS A 247 4.25 0.52 11.78
CA HIS A 247 5.63 0.19 12.17
C HIS A 247 6.63 0.81 11.20
N LYS A 248 7.48 1.68 11.72
CA LYS A 248 8.58 2.29 10.94
C LYS A 248 9.76 1.35 10.91
N ILE A 249 10.13 0.89 9.73
CA ILE A 249 11.26 -0.02 9.54
C ILE A 249 12.56 0.68 9.97
N PRO A 250 13.39 0.07 10.84
CA PRO A 250 14.66 0.67 11.27
C PRO A 250 15.55 1.03 10.08
N LEU A 251 16.15 2.21 10.13
CA LEU A 251 16.94 2.74 9.01
C LEU A 251 18.07 1.79 8.55
N PRO A 252 18.86 1.18 9.44
CA PRO A 252 19.91 0.24 9.01
C PRO A 252 19.36 -0.96 8.26
N LEU A 253 18.22 -1.51 8.72
CA LEU A 253 17.56 -2.64 8.07
C LEU A 253 17.00 -2.24 6.70
N TRP A 254 16.39 -1.07 6.61
CA TRP A 254 15.86 -0.53 5.35
C TRP A 254 16.98 -0.33 4.31
N LEU A 255 18.10 0.29 4.72
CA LEU A 255 19.27 0.48 3.85
C LEU A 255 19.85 -0.86 3.40
N ALA A 256 19.99 -1.84 4.30
CA ALA A 256 20.46 -3.17 3.95
C ALA A 256 19.58 -3.83 2.89
N MET A 257 18.24 -3.77 3.04
CA MET A 257 17.29 -4.32 2.06
C MET A 257 17.36 -3.58 0.71
N LEU A 258 17.55 -2.26 0.71
CA LEU A 258 17.77 -1.51 -0.53
C LEU A 258 19.09 -1.93 -1.22
N MET A 259 20.18 -2.07 -0.46
CA MET A 259 21.46 -2.53 -1.01
C MET A 259 21.36 -3.94 -1.62
N GLN A 260 20.69 -4.87 -0.94
CA GLN A 260 20.42 -6.21 -1.50
C GLN A 260 19.61 -6.12 -2.79
N LYS A 261 18.57 -5.27 -2.81
CA LYS A 261 17.76 -5.04 -4.01
C LYS A 261 18.61 -4.49 -5.17
N PHE A 262 19.47 -3.51 -4.92
CA PHE A 262 20.41 -2.98 -5.93
C PHE A 262 21.39 -4.03 -6.45
N GLN A 263 21.84 -4.95 -5.60
CA GLN A 263 22.78 -5.99 -6.02
C GLN A 263 22.11 -7.08 -6.86
N SER A 264 20.87 -7.46 -6.50
CA SER A 264 20.15 -8.59 -7.09
C SER A 264 19.30 -8.23 -8.32
N ASP A 265 18.92 -6.96 -8.50
CA ASP A 265 17.98 -6.53 -9.53
C ASP A 265 18.64 -5.57 -10.53
N THR A 266 18.85 -6.06 -11.74
CA THR A 266 19.47 -5.29 -12.82
C THR A 266 18.67 -4.04 -13.20
N LEU A 267 17.31 -4.11 -13.15
CA LEU A 267 16.46 -2.97 -13.46
C LEU A 267 16.56 -1.88 -12.39
N THR A 268 16.54 -2.26 -11.11
CA THR A 268 16.78 -1.35 -9.99
C THR A 268 18.18 -0.72 -10.10
N LYS A 269 19.20 -1.53 -10.37
CA LYS A 269 20.59 -1.07 -10.54
C LYS A 269 20.73 -0.08 -11.69
N ALA A 270 20.19 -0.40 -12.88
CA ALA A 270 20.26 0.47 -14.04
C ALA A 270 19.59 1.83 -13.83
N THR A 271 18.49 1.87 -13.07
CA THR A 271 17.75 3.10 -12.80
C THR A 271 18.30 3.89 -11.61
N SER A 272 19.11 3.28 -10.75
CA SER A 272 19.73 3.94 -9.59
C SER A 272 20.70 5.08 -9.96
N ILE A 273 21.30 5.02 -11.15
CA ILE A 273 22.18 6.12 -11.67
C ILE A 273 21.40 7.43 -11.73
N GLY A 274 20.07 7.39 -11.94
CA GLY A 274 19.19 8.55 -11.90
C GLY A 274 19.05 9.20 -10.52
N ILE A 275 19.30 8.47 -9.43
CA ILE A 275 19.24 9.02 -8.05
C ILE A 275 20.18 10.22 -7.90
N LEU A 276 21.40 10.14 -8.42
CA LEU A 276 22.38 11.23 -8.30
C LEU A 276 21.85 12.54 -8.90
N LYS A 277 21.14 12.47 -10.03
CA LYS A 277 20.46 13.63 -10.64
C LYS A 277 19.29 14.13 -9.81
N THR A 278 18.62 13.22 -9.10
CA THR A 278 17.45 13.53 -8.30
C THR A 278 17.84 14.11 -6.93
N LEU A 279 18.92 13.62 -6.32
CA LEU A 279 19.42 14.11 -5.02
C LEU A 279 19.84 15.58 -5.04
N THR A 280 20.24 16.13 -6.19
CA THR A 280 20.56 17.54 -6.35
C THR A 280 19.33 18.44 -6.42
N SER A 281 18.13 17.90 -6.51
CA SER A 281 16.89 18.67 -6.55
C SER A 281 16.30 18.92 -5.15
N LYS A 282 15.85 20.17 -4.88
CA LYS A 282 15.15 20.53 -3.61
C LYS A 282 13.95 19.63 -3.32
N ARG A 283 13.31 19.09 -4.36
CA ARG A 283 12.16 18.19 -4.26
C ARG A 283 12.55 16.83 -3.71
N ALA A 284 13.65 16.26 -4.18
CA ALA A 284 14.15 14.98 -3.68
C ALA A 284 14.55 15.06 -2.21
N GLY A 285 15.18 16.17 -1.79
CA GLY A 285 15.48 16.42 -0.39
C GLY A 285 14.21 16.40 0.48
N LYS A 286 13.13 17.08 0.07
CA LYS A 286 11.83 17.06 0.76
C LYS A 286 11.22 15.66 0.80
N LEU A 287 11.28 14.92 -0.31
CA LEU A 287 10.77 13.54 -0.41
C LEU A 287 11.53 12.59 0.52
N LEU A 288 12.86 12.69 0.56
CA LEU A 288 13.68 11.92 1.48
C LEU A 288 13.40 12.30 2.94
N MET A 289 13.37 13.59 3.26
CA MET A 289 13.05 14.05 4.63
C MET A 289 11.69 13.55 5.10
N SER A 290 10.68 13.53 4.22
CA SER A 290 9.36 13.00 4.58
C SER A 290 9.41 11.52 5.00
N LYS A 291 10.31 10.72 4.41
CA LYS A 291 10.50 9.30 4.81
C LYS A 291 11.09 9.14 6.22
N PHE A 292 11.76 10.19 6.73
CA PHE A 292 12.31 10.17 8.08
C PHE A 292 11.35 10.72 9.13
N THR A 293 10.48 11.65 8.76
CA THR A 293 9.65 12.42 9.71
C THR A 293 8.22 11.89 9.86
N ARG A 294 7.62 11.36 8.79
CA ARG A 294 6.21 10.94 8.85
C ARG A 294 5.99 9.65 9.64
N GLU A 295 4.84 9.56 10.28
CA GLU A 295 4.41 8.40 11.08
C GLU A 295 3.51 7.44 10.30
N THR A 296 2.89 7.89 9.20
CA THR A 296 2.05 7.10 8.29
C THR A 296 2.22 7.58 6.86
N TYR A 297 1.68 6.86 5.87
CA TYR A 297 1.73 7.22 4.44
C TYR A 297 0.36 7.18 3.78
#